data_bc7b4e46c20cac356e50632e5103fd34
#
_entry.id   bc7b4e46c20cac356e50632e5103fd34
#
_cell.length_a   1.000
_cell.length_b   1.000
_cell.length_c   1.000
_cell.angle_alpha   90.00
_cell.angle_beta   90.00
_cell.angle_gamma   90.00
#
_symmetry.space_group_name_H-M   'P 1'
#
loop_
_entity.id
_entity.type
_entity.pdbx_description
1 polymer ?
#
loop_
_entity_poly.entity_id
_entity_poly.type
_entity_poly.pdbx_seq_one_letter_code
_entity_poly.pdbx_strand_id
1 'polypeptide(L)'
;FALLVSFVVEAFRIGPLPAGDRIFKNVVAAFNDLIHTSPRRVSALAWLAMQEALRRRVLIALALFFVLILFAGWFLNPTTDDPLTLYMSFVLTASSYLSLLIALFLSVFSLPTDIKNRTITTVVTKPVRHGEIVLGRILGFSAIGTFMLVAMALVSYVFINRALQHTHEVAFSELKLSSEKAEQLLRTGTTSMVNGHEHAITI
;
A
#
# COMPACT_ATOMS: atom_id res chain seq x y z
N PHE A 1 -4.93 21.16 -12.11
CA PHE A 1 -6.08 20.91 -12.99
C PHE A 1 -7.34 21.65 -12.49
N ALA A 2 -7.78 21.47 -11.23
CA ALA A 2 -8.96 22.12 -10.67
C ALA A 2 -8.91 23.67 -10.76
N LEU A 3 -7.76 24.29 -10.45
CA LEU A 3 -7.57 25.73 -10.54
C LEU A 3 -7.66 26.24 -12.00
N LEU A 4 -7.13 25.47 -12.96
CA LEU A 4 -7.25 25.82 -14.37
C LEU A 4 -8.71 25.74 -14.84
N VAL A 5 -9.44 24.69 -14.46
CA VAL A 5 -10.85 24.57 -14.81
C VAL A 5 -11.67 25.69 -14.16
N SER A 6 -11.43 26.02 -12.90
CA SER A 6 -12.09 27.14 -12.23
C SER A 6 -11.80 28.47 -12.92
N PHE A 7 -10.52 28.68 -13.33
CA PHE A 7 -10.14 29.88 -14.06
C PHE A 7 -10.88 30.00 -15.39
N VAL A 8 -10.91 28.93 -16.15
CA VAL A 8 -11.59 28.92 -17.46
C VAL A 8 -13.08 29.22 -17.29
N VAL A 9 -13.76 28.55 -16.36
CA VAL A 9 -15.19 28.74 -16.09
C VAL A 9 -15.48 30.18 -15.61
N GLU A 10 -14.68 30.72 -14.71
CA GLU A 10 -14.85 32.08 -14.20
C GLU A 10 -14.45 33.14 -15.26
N ALA A 11 -13.43 32.88 -16.08
CA ALA A 11 -13.01 33.77 -17.16
C ALA A 11 -14.11 33.93 -18.22
N PHE A 12 -14.86 32.85 -18.51
CA PHE A 12 -16.03 32.93 -19.40
C PHE A 12 -17.22 33.67 -18.78
N ARG A 13 -17.34 33.72 -17.47
CA ARG A 13 -18.45 34.35 -16.75
C ARG A 13 -18.25 35.85 -16.51
N ILE A 14 -17.07 36.25 -16.08
CA ILE A 14 -16.80 37.60 -15.57
C ILE A 14 -15.59 38.28 -16.22
N GLY A 15 -14.92 37.60 -17.17
CA GLY A 15 -13.72 38.06 -17.83
C GLY A 15 -12.44 37.55 -17.18
N PRO A 16 -11.32 37.51 -17.95
CA PRO A 16 -10.09 36.89 -17.50
C PRO A 16 -9.39 37.61 -16.34
N LEU A 17 -9.40 38.94 -16.30
CA LEU A 17 -8.77 39.73 -15.25
C LEU A 17 -9.45 39.56 -13.87
N PRO A 18 -10.78 39.77 -13.73
CA PRO A 18 -11.45 39.55 -12.45
C PRO A 18 -11.49 38.07 -12.00
N ALA A 19 -11.48 37.14 -12.95
CA ALA A 19 -11.36 35.69 -12.64
C ALA A 19 -9.99 35.39 -12.00
N GLY A 20 -8.91 35.94 -12.54
CA GLY A 20 -7.57 35.79 -11.99
C GLY A 20 -7.45 36.35 -10.56
N ASP A 21 -7.99 37.54 -10.31
CA ASP A 21 -7.96 38.17 -8.98
C ASP A 21 -8.77 37.35 -7.94
N ARG A 22 -9.93 36.83 -8.33
CA ARG A 22 -10.70 35.95 -7.44
C ARG A 22 -9.96 34.67 -7.10
N ILE A 23 -9.39 34.01 -8.07
CA ILE A 23 -8.65 32.77 -7.82
C ILE A 23 -7.43 33.03 -6.96
N PHE A 24 -6.68 34.10 -7.25
CA PHE A 24 -5.56 34.51 -6.41
C PHE A 24 -5.98 34.76 -4.96
N LYS A 25 -7.04 35.52 -4.72
CA LYS A 25 -7.59 35.76 -3.37
C LYS A 25 -8.03 34.47 -2.68
N ASN A 26 -8.67 33.56 -3.42
CA ASN A 26 -9.10 32.28 -2.87
C ASN A 26 -7.91 31.39 -2.49
N VAL A 27 -6.86 31.37 -3.31
CA VAL A 27 -5.63 30.61 -3.03
C VAL A 27 -4.91 31.20 -1.82
N VAL A 28 -4.75 32.51 -1.76
CA VAL A 28 -4.13 33.18 -0.61
C VAL A 28 -4.95 32.97 0.68
N ALA A 29 -6.28 33.05 0.61
CA ALA A 29 -7.15 32.75 1.74
C ALA A 29 -7.01 31.30 2.19
N ALA A 30 -7.00 30.34 1.26
CA ALA A 30 -6.79 28.92 1.57
C ALA A 30 -5.41 28.66 2.20
N PHE A 31 -4.37 29.33 1.70
CA PHE A 31 -3.03 29.22 2.28
C PHE A 31 -2.95 29.84 3.69
N ASN A 32 -3.58 30.98 3.89
CA ASN A 32 -3.68 31.61 5.21
C ASN A 32 -4.47 30.75 6.20
N ASP A 33 -5.57 30.14 5.75
CA ASP A 33 -6.31 29.19 6.55
C ASP A 33 -5.48 27.96 6.94
N LEU A 34 -4.60 27.51 6.04
CA LEU A 34 -3.69 26.38 6.30
C LEU A 34 -2.69 26.71 7.41
N ILE A 35 -2.10 27.92 7.37
CA ILE A 35 -1.11 28.37 8.38
C ILE A 35 -1.75 28.54 9.76
N HIS A 36 -3.01 28.97 9.81
CA HIS A 36 -3.72 29.23 11.06
C HIS A 36 -4.56 28.03 11.54
N THR A 37 -4.34 26.82 10.98
CA THR A 37 -5.04 25.61 11.41
C THR A 37 -4.55 25.15 12.79
N SER A 38 -5.51 24.67 13.62
CA SER A 38 -5.18 24.10 14.93
C SER A 38 -4.82 22.61 14.78
N PRO A 39 -3.57 22.19 15.10
CA PRO A 39 -3.15 20.79 14.96
C PRO A 39 -4.02 19.83 15.79
N ARG A 40 -4.52 20.28 16.96
CA ARG A 40 -5.42 19.47 17.78
C ARG A 40 -6.75 19.18 17.10
N ARG A 41 -7.32 20.15 16.38
CA ARG A 41 -8.57 19.94 15.64
C ARG A 41 -8.38 19.06 14.42
N VAL A 42 -7.30 19.29 13.70
CA VAL A 42 -6.93 18.46 12.53
C VAL A 42 -6.69 17.01 12.96
N SER A 43 -5.96 16.77 14.04
CA SER A 43 -5.72 15.40 14.52
C SER A 43 -7.01 14.72 15.02
N ALA A 44 -7.90 15.44 15.67
CA ALA A 44 -9.21 14.90 16.07
C ALA A 44 -10.07 14.53 14.85
N LEU A 45 -10.07 15.37 13.81
CA LEU A 45 -10.78 15.10 12.56
C LEU A 45 -10.13 13.95 11.79
N ALA A 46 -8.79 13.85 11.79
CA ALA A 46 -8.07 12.73 11.19
C ALA A 46 -8.40 11.41 11.90
N TRP A 47 -8.45 11.42 13.22
CA TRP A 47 -8.84 10.24 13.99
C TRP A 47 -10.28 9.80 13.68
N LEU A 48 -11.21 10.74 13.58
CA LEU A 48 -12.59 10.46 13.20
C LEU A 48 -12.67 9.85 11.80
N ALA A 49 -11.96 10.43 10.83
CA ALA A 49 -11.89 9.92 9.46
C ALA A 49 -11.30 8.51 9.41
N MET A 50 -10.26 8.23 10.21
CA MET A 50 -9.66 6.90 10.32
C MET A 50 -10.65 5.88 10.90
N GLN A 51 -11.37 6.23 11.99
CA GLN A 51 -12.39 5.34 12.56
C GLN A 51 -13.52 5.06 11.56
N GLU A 52 -13.92 6.08 10.82
CA GLU A 52 -14.94 5.94 9.79
C GLU A 52 -14.49 5.01 8.66
N ALA A 53 -13.25 5.14 8.18
CA ALA A 53 -12.68 4.28 7.16
C ALA A 53 -12.58 2.82 7.64
N LEU A 54 -12.16 2.58 8.88
CA LEU A 54 -12.12 1.22 9.47
C LEU A 54 -13.51 0.58 9.53
N ARG A 55 -14.55 1.34 9.86
CA ARG A 55 -15.93 0.84 9.88
C ARG A 55 -16.47 0.54 8.49
N ARG A 56 -15.92 1.13 7.42
CA ARG A 56 -16.39 1.01 6.03
C ARG A 56 -15.85 -0.20 5.29
N ARG A 57 -15.64 -1.33 5.95
CA ARG A 57 -15.20 -2.58 5.31
C ARG A 57 -13.80 -2.53 4.69
N VAL A 58 -12.97 -1.56 5.04
CA VAL A 58 -11.56 -1.50 4.60
C VAL A 58 -10.81 -2.77 5.06
N LEU A 59 -11.16 -3.31 6.22
CA LEU A 59 -10.64 -4.58 6.72
C LEU A 59 -10.97 -5.78 5.83
N ILE A 60 -12.06 -5.72 5.04
CA ILE A 60 -12.39 -6.77 4.07
C ILE A 60 -11.33 -6.84 2.97
N ALA A 61 -10.81 -5.71 2.53
CA ALA A 61 -9.73 -5.70 1.53
C ALA A 61 -8.45 -6.35 2.09
N LEU A 62 -8.11 -6.10 3.36
CA LEU A 62 -7.00 -6.78 4.02
C LEU A 62 -7.24 -8.28 4.15
N ALA A 63 -8.47 -8.69 4.54
CA ALA A 63 -8.84 -10.10 4.62
C ALA A 63 -8.78 -10.77 3.24
N LEU A 64 -9.25 -10.10 2.20
CA LEU A 64 -9.15 -10.59 0.82
C LEU A 64 -7.68 -10.75 0.40
N PHE A 65 -6.82 -9.79 0.74
CA PHE A 65 -5.39 -9.91 0.48
C PHE A 65 -4.78 -11.12 1.19
N PHE A 66 -5.12 -11.32 2.45
CA PHE A 66 -4.66 -12.48 3.22
C PHE A 66 -5.11 -13.81 2.57
N VAL A 67 -6.36 -13.88 2.12
CA VAL A 67 -6.89 -15.05 1.40
C VAL A 67 -6.13 -15.26 0.09
N LEU A 68 -5.88 -14.21 -0.70
CA LEU A 68 -5.10 -14.30 -1.94
C LEU A 68 -3.70 -14.86 -1.68
N ILE A 69 -3.02 -14.39 -0.63
CA ILE A 69 -1.68 -14.89 -0.26
C ILE A 69 -1.72 -16.36 0.17
N LEU A 70 -2.73 -16.78 0.95
CA LEU A 70 -2.88 -18.18 1.35
C LEU A 70 -3.05 -19.10 0.13
N PHE A 71 -3.86 -18.69 -0.83
CA PHE A 71 -4.08 -19.45 -2.06
C PHE A 71 -2.90 -19.37 -3.03
N ALA A 72 -2.11 -18.30 -2.98
CA ALA A 72 -0.96 -18.13 -3.87
C ALA A 72 0.04 -19.29 -3.76
N GLY A 73 0.30 -19.78 -2.55
CA GLY A 73 1.18 -20.93 -2.32
C GLY A 73 0.72 -22.22 -2.99
N TRP A 74 -0.56 -22.31 -3.36
CA TRP A 74 -1.12 -23.45 -4.06
C TRP A 74 -1.01 -23.32 -5.59
N PHE A 75 -1.13 -22.11 -6.13
CA PHE A 75 -1.13 -21.85 -7.57
C PHE A 75 0.25 -21.51 -8.12
N LEU A 76 1.13 -20.95 -7.31
CA LEU A 76 2.47 -20.59 -7.72
C LEU A 76 3.36 -21.83 -7.68
N ASN A 77 3.86 -22.23 -8.86
CA ASN A 77 4.76 -23.38 -8.98
C ASN A 77 6.19 -22.99 -8.55
N PRO A 78 6.73 -23.59 -7.48
CA PRO A 78 8.08 -23.26 -7.01
C PRO A 78 9.20 -23.87 -7.89
N THR A 79 8.86 -24.64 -8.91
CA THR A 79 9.83 -25.31 -9.80
C THR A 79 10.34 -24.42 -10.94
N THR A 80 10.08 -23.12 -10.91
CA THR A 80 10.63 -22.15 -11.85
C THR A 80 12.09 -21.83 -11.53
N ASP A 81 12.87 -21.46 -12.54
CA ASP A 81 14.29 -21.09 -12.39
C ASP A 81 14.54 -19.96 -11.39
N ASP A 82 13.55 -19.10 -11.16
CA ASP A 82 13.63 -18.01 -10.18
C ASP A 82 12.32 -17.85 -9.38
N PRO A 83 12.13 -18.69 -8.35
CA PRO A 83 10.94 -18.65 -7.53
C PRO A 83 10.80 -17.33 -6.74
N LEU A 84 11.92 -16.70 -6.36
CA LEU A 84 11.89 -15.41 -5.64
C LEU A 84 11.22 -14.31 -6.45
N THR A 85 11.64 -14.16 -7.71
CA THR A 85 11.06 -13.15 -8.62
C THR A 85 9.58 -13.41 -8.87
N LEU A 86 9.17 -14.67 -8.99
CA LEU A 86 7.78 -15.06 -9.15
C LEU A 86 6.92 -14.62 -7.94
N TYR A 87 7.34 -14.98 -6.73
CA TYR A 87 6.64 -14.62 -5.50
C TYR A 87 6.60 -13.11 -5.28
N MET A 88 7.73 -12.42 -5.48
CA MET A 88 7.83 -10.97 -5.33
C MET A 88 6.92 -10.24 -6.34
N SER A 89 6.95 -10.65 -7.59
CA SER A 89 6.11 -10.06 -8.64
C SER A 89 4.62 -10.23 -8.33
N PHE A 90 4.21 -11.43 -7.91
CA PHE A 90 2.83 -11.70 -7.51
C PHE A 90 2.39 -10.81 -6.35
N VAL A 91 3.17 -10.78 -5.27
CA VAL A 91 2.86 -10.00 -4.06
C VAL A 91 2.79 -8.51 -4.35
N LEU A 92 3.76 -7.96 -5.09
CA LEU A 92 3.78 -6.54 -5.45
C LEU A 92 2.61 -6.17 -6.34
N THR A 93 2.26 -7.02 -7.30
CA THR A 93 1.12 -6.81 -8.19
C THR A 93 -0.19 -6.84 -7.40
N ALA A 94 -0.40 -7.87 -6.59
CA ALA A 94 -1.60 -8.00 -5.77
C ALA A 94 -1.78 -6.84 -4.78
N SER A 95 -0.71 -6.44 -4.08
CA SER A 95 -0.74 -5.32 -3.13
C SER A 95 -1.01 -3.99 -3.82
N SER A 96 -0.46 -3.77 -5.03
CA SER A 96 -0.67 -2.55 -5.81
C SER A 96 -2.13 -2.42 -6.25
N TYR A 97 -2.71 -3.46 -6.83
CA TYR A 97 -4.11 -3.45 -7.25
C TYR A 97 -5.06 -3.28 -6.06
N LEU A 98 -4.79 -3.97 -4.96
CA LEU A 98 -5.64 -3.89 -3.78
C LEU A 98 -5.56 -2.51 -3.11
N SER A 99 -4.36 -1.93 -3.04
CA SER A 99 -4.16 -0.56 -2.52
C SER A 99 -4.88 0.48 -3.36
N LEU A 100 -4.83 0.34 -4.68
CA LEU A 100 -5.56 1.22 -5.61
C LEU A 100 -7.07 1.09 -5.42
N LEU A 101 -7.56 -0.13 -5.24
CA LEU A 101 -8.99 -0.41 -4.99
C LEU A 101 -9.44 0.21 -3.65
N ILE A 102 -8.64 0.07 -2.58
CA ILE A 102 -8.92 0.69 -1.28
C ILE A 102 -8.97 2.22 -1.42
N ALA A 103 -7.99 2.82 -2.09
CA ALA A 103 -7.93 4.26 -2.31
C ALA A 103 -9.17 4.76 -3.08
N LEU A 104 -9.58 4.03 -4.10
CA LEU A 104 -10.77 4.33 -4.89
C LEU A 104 -12.05 4.25 -4.03
N PHE A 105 -12.21 3.19 -3.24
CA PHE A 105 -13.37 3.06 -2.34
C PHE A 105 -13.42 4.18 -1.30
N LEU A 106 -12.29 4.48 -0.65
CA LEU A 106 -12.22 5.58 0.31
C LEU A 106 -12.59 6.92 -0.32
N SER A 107 -12.09 7.18 -1.53
CA SER A 107 -12.37 8.42 -2.26
C SER A 107 -13.83 8.55 -2.69
N VAL A 108 -14.37 7.50 -3.30
CA VAL A 108 -15.73 7.52 -3.90
C VAL A 108 -16.81 7.55 -2.81
N PHE A 109 -16.67 6.79 -1.74
CA PHE A 109 -17.73 6.64 -0.73
C PHE A 109 -17.62 7.61 0.44
N SER A 110 -16.52 8.32 0.60
CA SER A 110 -16.32 9.25 1.71
C SER A 110 -17.29 10.45 1.62
N LEU A 111 -17.25 11.19 0.51
CA LEU A 111 -18.03 12.43 0.34
C LEU A 111 -19.55 12.23 0.32
N PRO A 112 -20.13 11.28 -0.47
CA PRO A 112 -21.57 11.14 -0.54
C PRO A 112 -22.22 10.74 0.78
N THR A 113 -21.52 9.97 1.59
CA THR A 113 -22.06 9.52 2.89
C THR A 113 -22.11 10.64 3.91
N ASP A 114 -21.16 11.55 3.89
CA ASP A 114 -21.16 12.70 4.80
C ASP A 114 -22.28 13.67 4.50
N ILE A 115 -22.57 13.87 3.22
CA ILE A 115 -23.70 14.69 2.77
C ILE A 115 -25.01 14.04 3.22
N LYS A 116 -25.14 12.73 3.03
CA LYS A 116 -26.36 11.98 3.36
C LYS A 116 -26.61 11.91 4.88
N ASN A 117 -25.58 11.73 5.68
CA ASN A 117 -25.68 11.61 7.13
C ASN A 117 -25.74 12.97 7.85
N ARG A 118 -25.77 14.08 7.11
CA ARG A 118 -25.74 15.45 7.67
C ARG A 118 -24.57 15.70 8.64
N THR A 119 -23.51 14.91 8.54
CA THR A 119 -22.31 15.05 9.39
C THR A 119 -21.67 16.42 9.17
N ILE A 120 -21.77 16.94 7.95
CA ILE A 120 -21.31 18.28 7.59
C ILE A 120 -22.06 19.35 8.41
N THR A 121 -23.37 19.22 8.62
CA THR A 121 -24.15 20.22 9.39
C THR A 121 -23.75 20.23 10.85
N THR A 122 -23.44 19.09 11.44
CA THR A 122 -23.00 18.98 12.84
C THR A 122 -21.59 19.57 13.05
N VAL A 123 -20.73 19.46 12.04
CA VAL A 123 -19.37 20.02 12.07
C VAL A 123 -19.40 21.54 11.81
N VAL A 124 -20.29 22.01 10.94
CA VAL A 124 -20.43 23.44 10.59
C VAL A 124 -21.03 24.25 11.76
N THR A 125 -21.79 23.64 12.66
CA THR A 125 -22.29 24.31 13.87
C THR A 125 -21.18 24.64 14.89
N LYS A 126 -20.00 24.00 14.79
CA LYS A 126 -18.81 24.38 15.55
C LYS A 126 -17.92 25.29 14.72
N PRO A 127 -17.16 26.21 15.29
CA PRO A 127 -16.27 27.13 14.58
C PRO A 127 -15.02 26.38 14.07
N VAL A 128 -15.21 25.45 13.12
CA VAL A 128 -14.15 24.68 12.47
C VAL A 128 -13.98 25.22 11.06
N ARG A 129 -12.75 25.51 10.66
CA ARG A 129 -12.43 25.99 9.32
C ARG A 129 -12.54 24.88 8.30
N HIS A 130 -12.98 25.22 7.09
CA HIS A 130 -13.10 24.24 5.98
C HIS A 130 -11.78 23.53 5.68
N GLY A 131 -10.65 24.25 5.78
CA GLY A 131 -9.31 23.68 5.62
C GLY A 131 -8.97 22.60 6.67
N GLU A 132 -9.41 22.77 7.91
CA GLU A 132 -9.19 21.79 8.98
C GLU A 132 -9.92 20.47 8.69
N ILE A 133 -11.13 20.53 8.12
CA ILE A 133 -11.89 19.33 7.75
C ILE A 133 -11.20 18.57 6.61
N VAL A 134 -10.79 19.29 5.56
CA VAL A 134 -10.12 18.68 4.41
C VAL A 134 -8.79 18.05 4.82
N LEU A 135 -7.96 18.80 5.58
CA LEU A 135 -6.69 18.28 6.08
C LEU A 135 -6.86 17.07 7.00
N GLY A 136 -7.81 17.13 7.91
CA GLY A 136 -8.11 16.01 8.80
C GLY A 136 -8.45 14.75 8.03
N ARG A 137 -9.24 14.87 6.97
CA ARG A 137 -9.58 13.74 6.10
C ARG A 137 -8.39 13.19 5.32
N ILE A 138 -7.63 14.08 4.69
CA ILE A 138 -6.42 13.67 3.95
C ILE A 138 -5.48 12.89 4.89
N LEU A 139 -5.21 13.43 6.07
CA LEU A 139 -4.34 12.78 7.06
C LEU A 139 -4.94 11.47 7.57
N GLY A 140 -6.23 11.42 7.87
CA GLY A 140 -6.89 10.21 8.35
C GLY A 140 -6.89 9.08 7.31
N PHE A 141 -7.18 9.39 6.05
CA PHE A 141 -7.15 8.40 4.98
C PHE A 141 -5.73 7.98 4.60
N SER A 142 -4.78 8.92 4.61
CA SER A 142 -3.37 8.59 4.42
C SER A 142 -2.85 7.67 5.52
N ALA A 143 -3.19 7.94 6.77
CA ALA A 143 -2.79 7.10 7.90
C ALA A 143 -3.32 5.67 7.77
N ILE A 144 -4.61 5.50 7.39
CA ILE A 144 -5.17 4.17 7.24
C ILE A 144 -4.61 3.45 6.01
N GLY A 145 -4.39 4.18 4.89
CA GLY A 145 -3.73 3.63 3.72
C GLY A 145 -2.33 3.13 4.03
N THR A 146 -1.53 3.92 4.75
CA THR A 146 -0.21 3.53 5.21
C THR A 146 -0.25 2.32 6.14
N PHE A 147 -1.20 2.29 7.09
CA PHE A 147 -1.40 1.14 7.97
C PHE A 147 -1.71 -0.13 7.17
N MET A 148 -2.59 -0.06 6.18
CA MET A 148 -2.91 -1.19 5.31
C MET A 148 -1.70 -1.67 4.49
N LEU A 149 -0.92 -0.75 3.93
CA LEU A 149 0.30 -1.09 3.21
C LEU A 149 1.33 -1.79 4.11
N VAL A 150 1.54 -1.28 5.33
CA VAL A 150 2.44 -1.93 6.30
C VAL A 150 1.93 -3.32 6.67
N ALA A 151 0.64 -3.49 6.92
CA ALA A 151 0.06 -4.79 7.22
C ALA A 151 0.23 -5.77 6.05
N MET A 152 -0.03 -5.34 4.81
CA MET A 152 0.21 -6.14 3.61
C MET A 152 1.68 -6.50 3.44
N ALA A 153 2.60 -5.56 3.69
CA ALA A 153 4.04 -5.80 3.61
C ALA A 153 4.52 -6.84 4.64
N LEU A 154 4.00 -6.80 5.87
CA LEU A 154 4.32 -7.79 6.90
C LEU A 154 3.82 -9.18 6.53
N VAL A 155 2.58 -9.30 6.06
CA VAL A 155 2.02 -10.58 5.59
C VAL A 155 2.83 -11.13 4.42
N SER A 156 3.18 -10.28 3.47
CA SER A 156 4.00 -10.62 2.31
C SER A 156 5.40 -11.10 2.71
N TYR A 157 6.03 -10.42 3.64
CA TYR A 157 7.34 -10.79 4.17
C TYR A 157 7.32 -12.19 4.80
N VAL A 158 6.33 -12.47 5.64
CA VAL A 158 6.16 -13.80 6.26
C VAL A 158 5.90 -14.87 5.19
N PHE A 159 5.07 -14.57 4.19
CA PHE A 159 4.76 -15.49 3.10
C PHE A 159 6.00 -15.84 2.27
N ILE A 160 6.76 -14.85 1.83
CA ILE A 160 7.96 -15.05 1.00
C ILE A 160 9.03 -15.81 1.80
N ASN A 161 9.29 -15.41 3.04
CA ASN A 161 10.26 -16.12 3.87
C ASN A 161 9.88 -17.59 4.04
N ARG A 162 8.62 -17.86 4.26
CA ARG A 162 8.16 -19.23 4.46
C ARG A 162 8.19 -20.05 3.16
N ALA A 163 7.88 -19.43 2.02
CA ALA A 163 7.92 -20.06 0.71
C ALA A 163 9.36 -20.40 0.25
N LEU A 164 10.33 -19.58 0.63
CA LEU A 164 11.73 -19.75 0.27
C LEU A 164 12.52 -20.62 1.26
N GLN A 165 12.01 -20.85 2.47
CA GLN A 165 12.65 -21.74 3.43
C GLN A 165 12.49 -23.20 2.98
N HIS A 166 13.58 -23.82 2.57
CA HIS A 166 13.69 -25.24 2.27
C HIS A 166 15.05 -25.77 2.73
N THR A 167 15.11 -27.05 2.99
CA THR A 167 16.33 -27.75 3.39
C THR A 167 16.71 -28.74 2.31
N HIS A 168 17.98 -28.80 1.96
CA HIS A 168 18.54 -29.83 1.10
C HIS A 168 19.17 -30.91 1.95
N GLU A 169 18.90 -32.16 1.64
CA GLU A 169 19.57 -33.29 2.25
C GLU A 169 20.80 -33.69 1.40
N VAL A 170 21.82 -34.13 2.06
CA VAL A 170 23.05 -34.59 1.45
C VAL A 170 23.24 -36.05 1.81
N ALA A 171 23.15 -36.93 0.81
CA ALA A 171 23.48 -38.33 0.99
C ALA A 171 24.99 -38.52 0.86
N PHE A 172 25.69 -38.74 1.95
CA PHE A 172 27.14 -38.98 1.95
C PHE A 172 27.57 -40.13 1.03
N SER A 173 26.68 -41.06 0.71
CA SER A 173 26.90 -42.15 -0.21
C SER A 173 27.02 -41.73 -1.68
N GLU A 174 26.48 -40.57 -2.03
CA GLU A 174 26.49 -40.03 -3.39
C GLU A 174 27.69 -39.11 -3.68
N LEU A 175 28.44 -38.76 -2.64
CA LEU A 175 29.63 -37.92 -2.76
C LEU A 175 30.75 -38.68 -3.44
N LYS A 176 31.20 -38.23 -4.62
CA LYS A 176 32.31 -38.78 -5.37
C LYS A 176 33.62 -38.17 -4.91
N LEU A 177 34.64 -38.99 -4.73
CA LEU A 177 36.01 -38.53 -4.47
C LEU A 177 36.54 -37.81 -5.71
N SER A 178 36.88 -36.54 -5.58
CA SER A 178 37.54 -35.77 -6.64
C SER A 178 39.04 -36.02 -6.56
N SER A 179 39.58 -36.62 -7.59
CA SER A 179 40.97 -37.12 -7.68
C SER A 179 42.00 -36.06 -8.05
N GLU A 180 41.71 -34.78 -7.99
CA GLU A 180 42.54 -33.80 -8.69
C GLU A 180 43.68 -33.15 -7.90
N LYS A 181 43.85 -33.40 -6.59
CA LYS A 181 45.08 -33.02 -5.85
C LYS A 181 45.36 -33.96 -4.69
N ALA A 182 46.53 -34.53 -4.72
CA ALA A 182 47.01 -35.61 -3.85
C ALA A 182 47.15 -35.27 -2.36
N GLU A 183 46.73 -34.15 -1.90
CA GLU A 183 46.96 -33.69 -0.50
C GLU A 183 45.71 -33.40 0.31
N GLN A 184 44.55 -33.33 -0.34
CA GLN A 184 43.24 -33.18 0.34
C GLN A 184 42.20 -34.06 -0.32
N LEU A 185 41.65 -35.03 0.42
CA LEU A 185 40.51 -35.85 0.01
C LEU A 185 39.27 -35.01 -0.07
N LEU A 186 39.09 -34.32 -1.18
CA LEU A 186 37.88 -33.54 -1.48
C LEU A 186 36.79 -34.45 -2.05
N ARG A 187 35.65 -34.49 -1.38
CA ARG A 187 34.46 -35.16 -1.90
C ARG A 187 33.54 -34.11 -2.49
N THR A 188 33.15 -34.33 -3.73
CA THR A 188 32.21 -33.50 -4.48
C THR A 188 30.91 -34.23 -4.74
N GLY A 189 29.81 -33.56 -4.66
CA GLY A 189 28.49 -34.08 -4.99
C GLY A 189 27.48 -32.97 -5.09
N THR A 190 26.24 -33.36 -5.29
CA THR A 190 25.09 -32.42 -5.31
C THR A 190 24.15 -32.70 -4.15
N THR A 191 23.45 -31.70 -3.69
CA THR A 191 22.37 -31.86 -2.71
C THR A 191 21.15 -32.50 -3.36
N SER A 192 20.16 -32.96 -2.58
CA SER A 192 18.86 -33.37 -3.09
C SER A 192 18.22 -32.24 -3.88
N MET A 193 17.52 -32.60 -4.96
CA MET A 193 16.75 -31.63 -5.74
C MET A 193 15.49 -31.22 -4.96
N VAL A 194 15.41 -29.94 -4.58
CA VAL A 194 14.25 -29.34 -3.89
C VAL A 194 13.86 -28.08 -4.64
N ASN A 195 12.57 -27.91 -4.90
CA ASN A 195 12.02 -26.76 -5.63
C ASN A 195 12.68 -26.50 -7.01
N GLY A 196 13.12 -27.57 -7.70
CA GLY A 196 13.69 -27.48 -9.06
C GLY A 196 15.16 -27.09 -9.13
N HIS A 197 15.87 -27.00 -8.00
CA HIS A 197 17.30 -26.72 -7.97
C HIS A 197 18.07 -27.61 -6.99
N GLU A 198 19.37 -27.77 -7.25
CA GLU A 198 20.33 -28.48 -6.42
C GLU A 198 21.59 -27.62 -6.25
N HIS A 199 22.32 -27.83 -5.20
CA HIS A 199 23.58 -27.15 -4.96
C HIS A 199 24.76 -28.10 -5.09
N ALA A 200 25.81 -27.68 -5.81
CA ALA A 200 27.08 -28.38 -5.79
C ALA A 200 27.77 -28.15 -4.46
N ILE A 201 28.21 -29.22 -3.83
CA ILE A 201 28.92 -29.16 -2.54
C ILE A 201 30.29 -29.84 -2.68
N THR A 202 31.26 -29.28 -1.95
CA THR A 202 32.60 -29.83 -1.82
C THR A 202 32.94 -29.90 -0.34
N ILE A 203 33.29 -31.07 0.14
CA ILE A 203 33.63 -31.35 1.53
C ILE A 203 35.01 -31.94 1.61
#